data_15cf11f1a968a07af3939e594daee219
#
_entry.id   15cf11f1a968a07af3939e594daee219
#
_cell.length_a   1.000
_cell.length_b   1.000
_cell.length_c   1.000
_cell.angle_alpha   90.00
_cell.angle_beta   90.00
_cell.angle_gamma   90.00
#
_symmetry.space_group_name_H-M   'P 1'
#
loop_
_entity.id
_entity.type
_entity.pdbx_description
1 polymer ?
#
loop_
_entity_poly.entity_id
_entity_poly.type
_entity_poly.pdbx_seq_one_letter_code
_entity_poly.pdbx_strand_id
1 'polypeptide(L)'
;MTSILSRNKNLKQPVKKTREEYAEDALYREVWEDVNNEKTEQFLKKYWRYIVGAALGVMIIVCGIQIGTRMHYASKMATARAHEEALANMDAGALAGLSKNTGGATADLALFQSYLIDKDIKKLEDLANNAHTRDFKDLAIIHLASINGDKMSSEEL
;
A
#
# COMPACT_ATOMS: atom_id res chain seq x y z
N MET A 1 -20.21 -26.36 50.48
CA MET A 1 -20.18 -25.74 49.11
C MET A 1 -21.44 -24.91 48.95
N THR A 2 -21.33 -23.64 49.26
CA THR A 2 -22.45 -22.70 49.30
C THR A 2 -22.57 -21.96 48.01
N SER A 3 -23.75 -22.04 47.43
CA SER A 3 -24.20 -21.55 46.14
C SER A 3 -24.05 -20.01 46.00
N ILE A 4 -23.32 -19.56 44.95
CA ILE A 4 -23.07 -18.15 44.59
C ILE A 4 -24.19 -17.59 43.67
N LEU A 5 -25.38 -18.18 43.69
CA LEU A 5 -26.48 -17.81 42.73
C LEU A 5 -27.61 -16.97 43.35
N SER A 6 -27.32 -16.21 44.42
CA SER A 6 -28.36 -15.36 45.06
C SER A 6 -28.03 -13.88 45.10
N ARG A 7 -27.49 -13.31 44.00
CA ARG A 7 -27.29 -11.87 43.94
C ARG A 7 -27.64 -11.30 42.56
N ASN A 8 -28.90 -11.18 42.25
CA ASN A 8 -29.44 -10.10 41.37
C ASN A 8 -30.99 -10.15 41.28
N LYS A 9 -31.67 -9.90 42.42
CA LYS A 9 -33.14 -9.72 42.42
C LYS A 9 -33.56 -8.26 42.60
N ASN A 10 -32.83 -7.30 42.00
CA ASN A 10 -33.27 -5.93 41.87
C ASN A 10 -33.28 -5.46 40.42
N LEU A 11 -33.82 -6.28 39.52
CA LEU A 11 -34.36 -5.77 38.26
C LEU A 11 -35.60 -4.95 38.65
N LYS A 12 -35.43 -3.61 38.67
CA LYS A 12 -36.58 -2.68 38.74
C LYS A 12 -37.53 -3.11 37.62
N GLN A 13 -38.71 -3.66 38.00
CA GLN A 13 -39.78 -3.91 37.06
C GLN A 13 -40.04 -2.60 36.31
N PRO A 14 -40.18 -2.62 34.97
CA PRO A 14 -40.57 -1.44 34.23
C PRO A 14 -41.88 -0.94 34.81
N VAL A 15 -41.86 0.26 35.37
CA VAL A 15 -43.05 0.92 35.87
C VAL A 15 -44.03 0.97 34.70
N LYS A 16 -45.17 0.32 34.83
CA LYS A 16 -46.26 0.38 33.83
C LYS A 16 -46.68 1.82 33.74
N LYS A 17 -46.25 2.55 32.74
CA LYS A 17 -46.70 3.90 32.46
C LYS A 17 -48.21 3.90 32.25
N THR A 18 -48.88 4.89 32.75
CA THR A 18 -50.29 5.11 32.55
C THR A 18 -50.57 5.50 31.11
N ARG A 19 -51.80 5.32 30.66
CA ARG A 19 -52.20 5.63 29.28
C ARG A 19 -52.01 7.09 28.92
N GLU A 20 -52.05 7.97 29.91
CA GLU A 20 -51.79 9.41 29.82
C GLU A 20 -50.32 9.68 29.61
N GLU A 21 -49.42 9.02 30.36
CA GLU A 21 -47.95 9.15 30.21
C GLU A 21 -47.47 8.65 28.83
N TYR A 22 -48.11 7.62 28.27
CA TYR A 22 -47.79 7.20 26.89
C TYR A 22 -48.26 8.21 25.84
N ALA A 23 -49.40 8.89 26.05
CA ALA A 23 -49.88 9.94 25.17
C ALA A 23 -48.99 11.20 25.24
N GLU A 24 -48.52 11.56 26.40
CA GLU A 24 -47.56 12.67 26.58
C GLU A 24 -46.18 12.35 25.92
N ASP A 25 -45.65 11.16 26.17
CA ASP A 25 -44.41 10.72 25.54
C ASP A 25 -44.51 10.71 24.01
N ALA A 26 -45.67 10.30 23.46
CA ALA A 26 -45.92 10.30 22.02
C ALA A 26 -45.97 11.72 21.47
N LEU A 27 -46.65 12.63 22.14
CA LEU A 27 -46.71 14.06 21.78
C LEU A 27 -45.35 14.73 21.84
N TYR A 28 -44.59 14.50 22.93
CA TYR A 28 -43.23 15.02 23.06
C TYR A 28 -42.33 14.49 21.92
N ARG A 29 -42.46 13.25 21.54
CA ARG A 29 -41.70 12.67 20.45
C ARG A 29 -42.07 13.27 19.13
N GLU A 30 -43.36 13.45 18.84
CA GLU A 30 -43.84 14.05 17.58
C GLU A 30 -43.40 15.52 17.48
N VAL A 31 -43.49 16.32 18.54
CA VAL A 31 -43.03 17.70 18.57
C VAL A 31 -41.49 17.76 18.41
N TRP A 32 -40.78 16.83 19.03
CA TRP A 32 -39.31 16.77 18.91
C TRP A 32 -38.85 16.38 17.51
N GLU A 33 -39.55 15.44 16.86
CA GLU A 33 -39.30 15.01 15.47
C GLU A 33 -39.62 16.17 14.50
N ASP A 34 -40.70 16.89 14.69
CA ASP A 34 -41.05 18.06 13.85
C ASP A 34 -40.05 19.22 13.99
N VAL A 35 -39.69 19.58 15.20
CA VAL A 35 -38.71 20.68 15.48
C VAL A 35 -37.32 20.29 14.93
N ASN A 36 -36.96 19.01 15.03
CA ASN A 36 -35.68 18.54 14.53
C ASN A 36 -35.67 18.45 12.99
N ASN A 37 -36.78 18.08 12.38
CA ASN A 37 -36.94 18.08 10.92
C ASN A 37 -36.87 19.48 10.32
N GLU A 38 -37.57 20.45 10.92
CA GLU A 38 -37.52 21.85 10.45
C GLU A 38 -36.09 22.45 10.55
N LYS A 39 -35.39 22.22 11.65
CA LYS A 39 -34.02 22.67 11.81
C LYS A 39 -33.07 21.99 10.82
N THR A 40 -33.25 20.70 10.58
CA THR A 40 -32.46 19.94 9.63
C THR A 40 -32.74 20.41 8.20
N GLU A 41 -33.98 20.69 7.88
CA GLU A 41 -34.37 21.19 6.55
C GLU A 41 -33.82 22.59 6.29
N GLN A 42 -33.87 23.49 7.26
CA GLN A 42 -33.29 24.84 7.16
C GLN A 42 -31.76 24.77 7.05
N PHE A 43 -31.11 23.88 7.83
CA PHE A 43 -29.69 23.64 7.75
C PHE A 43 -29.27 23.07 6.38
N LEU A 44 -30.02 22.08 5.87
CA LEU A 44 -29.79 21.51 4.56
C LEU A 44 -29.96 22.56 3.45
N LYS A 45 -31.04 23.34 3.46
CA LYS A 45 -31.27 24.41 2.49
C LYS A 45 -30.15 25.45 2.49
N LYS A 46 -29.65 25.82 3.67
CA LYS A 46 -28.61 26.84 3.84
C LYS A 46 -27.23 26.33 3.40
N TYR A 47 -26.90 25.08 3.72
CA TYR A 47 -25.55 24.51 3.53
C TYR A 47 -25.45 23.53 2.38
N TRP A 48 -26.52 23.27 1.65
CA TRP A 48 -26.57 22.35 0.51
C TRP A 48 -25.41 22.51 -0.47
N ARG A 49 -25.10 23.74 -0.87
CA ARG A 49 -24.01 24.03 -1.79
C ARG A 49 -22.64 23.60 -1.25
N TYR A 50 -22.42 23.80 0.04
CA TYR A 50 -21.17 23.42 0.71
C TYR A 50 -21.07 21.91 0.87
N ILE A 51 -22.17 21.24 1.20
CA ILE A 51 -22.24 19.78 1.34
C ILE A 51 -21.94 19.09 0.01
N VAL A 52 -22.58 19.56 -1.07
CA VAL A 52 -22.32 19.04 -2.42
C VAL A 52 -20.88 19.32 -2.87
N GLY A 53 -20.38 20.52 -2.61
CA GLY A 53 -18.99 20.87 -2.91
C GLY A 53 -17.98 19.99 -2.15
N ALA A 54 -18.21 19.76 -0.88
CA ALA A 54 -17.37 18.87 -0.07
C ALA A 54 -17.42 17.41 -0.57
N ALA A 55 -18.60 16.90 -0.89
CA ALA A 55 -18.77 15.56 -1.43
C ALA A 55 -18.04 15.37 -2.77
N LEU A 56 -18.17 16.35 -3.67
CA LEU A 56 -17.44 16.36 -4.95
C LEU A 56 -15.92 16.44 -4.73
N GLY A 57 -15.47 17.28 -3.80
CA GLY A 57 -14.05 17.39 -3.46
C GLY A 57 -13.45 16.05 -2.98
N VAL A 58 -14.15 15.36 -2.08
CA VAL A 58 -13.74 14.02 -1.60
C VAL A 58 -13.71 13.01 -2.76
N MET A 59 -14.71 13.04 -3.64
CA MET A 59 -14.75 12.13 -4.80
C MET A 59 -13.55 12.35 -5.74
N ILE A 60 -13.20 13.60 -6.03
CA ILE A 60 -12.02 13.93 -6.86
C ILE A 60 -10.73 13.43 -6.22
N ILE A 61 -10.56 13.62 -4.91
CA ILE A 61 -9.38 13.15 -4.18
C ILE A 61 -9.26 11.62 -4.26
N VAL A 62 -10.36 10.90 -4.00
CA VAL A 62 -10.38 9.43 -4.06
C VAL A 62 -10.07 8.93 -5.48
N CYS A 63 -10.68 9.53 -6.50
CA CYS A 63 -10.38 9.19 -7.89
C CYS A 63 -8.90 9.46 -8.25
N GLY A 64 -8.35 10.59 -7.82
CA GLY A 64 -6.94 10.92 -8.04
C GLY A 64 -5.98 9.91 -7.42
N ILE A 65 -6.24 9.49 -6.18
CA ILE A 65 -5.45 8.46 -5.50
C ILE A 65 -5.56 7.12 -6.25
N GLN A 66 -6.76 6.71 -6.66
CA GLN A 66 -6.96 5.45 -7.37
C GLN A 66 -6.24 5.42 -8.73
N ILE A 67 -6.29 6.50 -9.48
CA ILE A 67 -5.58 6.60 -10.77
C ILE A 67 -4.07 6.55 -10.54
N GLY A 68 -3.55 7.32 -9.60
CA GLY A 68 -2.12 7.33 -9.26
C GLY A 68 -1.60 5.95 -8.83
N THR A 69 -2.33 5.25 -7.96
CA THR A 69 -1.96 3.91 -7.54
C THR A 69 -2.01 2.90 -8.68
N ARG A 70 -3.03 2.94 -9.54
CA ARG A 70 -3.12 2.05 -10.71
C ARG A 70 -1.98 2.25 -11.69
N MET A 71 -1.60 3.49 -11.99
CA MET A 71 -0.46 3.79 -12.87
C MET A 71 0.84 3.27 -12.27
N HIS A 72 1.06 3.45 -10.98
CA HIS A 72 2.24 2.95 -10.29
C HIS A 72 2.33 1.43 -10.28
N TYR A 73 1.22 0.72 -10.04
CA TYR A 73 1.17 -0.74 -10.11
C TYR A 73 1.35 -1.25 -11.54
N ALA A 74 0.75 -0.60 -12.53
CA ALA A 74 0.91 -0.98 -13.93
C ALA A 74 2.38 -0.86 -14.39
N SER A 75 3.08 0.20 -13.99
CA SER A 75 4.50 0.39 -14.27
C SER A 75 5.36 -0.71 -13.65
N LYS A 76 5.14 -1.04 -12.37
CA LYS A 76 5.86 -2.14 -11.69
C LYS A 76 5.59 -3.50 -12.33
N MET A 77 4.34 -3.77 -12.70
CA MET A 77 3.99 -5.01 -13.40
C MET A 77 4.63 -5.11 -14.79
N ALA A 78 4.70 -4.01 -15.54
CA ALA A 78 5.36 -3.97 -16.83
C ALA A 78 6.87 -4.26 -16.70
N THR A 79 7.53 -3.66 -15.70
CA THR A 79 8.94 -3.93 -15.39
C THR A 79 9.17 -5.39 -15.00
N ALA A 80 8.31 -5.97 -14.15
CA ALA A 80 8.43 -7.37 -13.74
C ALA A 80 8.28 -8.33 -14.93
N ARG A 81 7.30 -8.10 -15.82
CA ARG A 81 7.11 -8.90 -17.03
C ARG A 81 8.30 -8.79 -17.98
N ALA A 82 8.78 -7.57 -18.23
CA ALA A 82 9.96 -7.37 -19.07
C ALA A 82 11.20 -8.06 -18.48
N HIS A 83 11.33 -8.09 -17.17
CA HIS A 83 12.40 -8.80 -16.48
C HIS A 83 12.28 -10.33 -16.63
N GLU A 84 11.08 -10.89 -16.44
CA GLU A 84 10.82 -12.32 -16.67
C GLU A 84 11.09 -12.74 -18.13
N GLU A 85 10.65 -11.93 -19.08
CA GLU A 85 10.85 -12.19 -20.51
C GLU A 85 12.34 -12.14 -20.88
N ALA A 86 13.07 -11.15 -20.37
CA ALA A 86 14.50 -11.04 -20.59
C ALA A 86 15.27 -12.22 -19.97
N LEU A 87 14.87 -12.71 -18.80
CA LEU A 87 15.44 -13.92 -18.20
C LEU A 87 15.11 -15.19 -18.97
N ALA A 88 13.85 -15.36 -19.38
CA ALA A 88 13.42 -16.52 -20.13
C ALA A 88 14.17 -16.66 -21.50
N ASN A 89 14.47 -15.52 -22.12
CA ASN A 89 15.21 -15.44 -23.36
C ASN A 89 16.75 -15.40 -23.17
N MET A 90 17.26 -15.41 -21.92
CA MET A 90 18.69 -15.23 -21.63
C MET A 90 19.26 -13.95 -22.26
N ASP A 91 18.48 -12.89 -22.36
CA ASP A 91 18.85 -11.63 -22.99
C ASP A 91 19.56 -10.69 -22.01
N ALA A 92 20.90 -10.78 -22.01
CA ALA A 92 21.74 -9.91 -21.19
C ALA A 92 21.59 -8.42 -21.55
N GLY A 93 21.33 -8.10 -22.82
CA GLY A 93 21.15 -6.73 -23.28
C GLY A 93 19.86 -6.11 -22.74
N ALA A 94 18.76 -6.86 -22.80
CA ALA A 94 17.48 -6.44 -22.26
C ALA A 94 17.56 -6.22 -20.73
N LEU A 95 18.22 -7.12 -19.98
CA LEU A 95 18.44 -6.96 -18.53
C LEU A 95 19.30 -5.73 -18.21
N ALA A 96 20.37 -5.49 -18.95
CA ALA A 96 21.17 -4.27 -18.79
C ALA A 96 20.40 -3.00 -19.13
N GLY A 97 19.49 -3.07 -20.11
CA GLY A 97 18.55 -2.00 -20.44
C GLY A 97 17.56 -1.72 -19.31
N LEU A 98 17.03 -2.78 -18.70
CA LEU A 98 16.13 -2.67 -17.53
C LEU A 98 16.82 -2.04 -16.33
N SER A 99 18.09 -2.36 -16.06
CA SER A 99 18.84 -1.78 -14.95
C SER A 99 18.96 -0.26 -15.06
N LYS A 100 19.09 0.28 -16.29
CA LYS A 100 19.18 1.73 -16.54
C LYS A 100 17.83 2.46 -16.40
N ASN A 101 16.73 1.73 -16.65
CA ASN A 101 15.37 2.30 -16.66
C ASN A 101 14.62 2.07 -15.35
N THR A 102 15.18 1.32 -14.43
CA THR A 102 14.63 1.05 -13.10
C THR A 102 15.57 1.60 -12.03
N GLY A 103 15.17 1.52 -10.77
CA GLY A 103 15.99 2.00 -9.66
C GLY A 103 16.03 1.02 -8.49
N GLY A 104 16.95 1.26 -7.57
CA GLY A 104 17.11 0.48 -6.34
C GLY A 104 17.51 -0.97 -6.60
N ALA A 105 17.10 -1.87 -5.72
CA ALA A 105 17.47 -3.28 -5.78
C ALA A 105 17.08 -3.98 -7.09
N THR A 106 16.03 -3.54 -7.77
CA THR A 106 15.60 -4.12 -9.05
C THR A 106 16.60 -3.82 -10.17
N ALA A 107 17.15 -2.61 -10.20
CA ALA A 107 18.18 -2.23 -11.15
C ALA A 107 19.47 -3.05 -10.94
N ASP A 108 19.89 -3.14 -9.69
CA ASP A 108 21.10 -3.89 -9.31
C ASP A 108 20.96 -5.38 -9.63
N LEU A 109 19.78 -5.97 -9.33
CA LEU A 109 19.47 -7.36 -9.66
C LEU A 109 19.53 -7.61 -11.18
N ALA A 110 18.90 -6.75 -11.98
CA ALA A 110 18.90 -6.88 -13.43
C ALA A 110 20.31 -6.78 -14.02
N LEU A 111 21.13 -5.88 -13.51
CA LEU A 111 22.51 -5.75 -13.94
C LEU A 111 23.37 -6.96 -13.56
N PHE A 112 23.20 -7.47 -12.33
CA PHE A 112 23.88 -8.67 -11.87
C PHE A 112 23.50 -9.92 -12.68
N GLN A 113 22.23 -10.10 -12.97
CA GLN A 113 21.75 -11.20 -13.81
C GLN A 113 22.25 -11.08 -15.27
N SER A 114 22.30 -9.85 -15.80
CA SER A 114 22.91 -9.60 -17.11
C SER A 114 24.37 -10.06 -17.14
N TYR A 115 25.15 -9.74 -16.08
CA TYR A 115 26.51 -10.25 -15.91
C TYR A 115 26.56 -11.78 -15.86
N LEU A 116 25.64 -12.43 -15.16
CA LEU A 116 25.63 -13.91 -15.05
C LEU A 116 25.45 -14.59 -16.42
N ILE A 117 24.77 -13.94 -17.36
CA ILE A 117 24.51 -14.46 -18.70
C ILE A 117 25.74 -14.28 -19.64
N ASP A 118 26.23 -13.03 -19.73
CA ASP A 118 27.29 -12.70 -20.70
C ASP A 118 28.73 -12.67 -20.14
N LYS A 119 28.84 -12.74 -18.79
CA LYS A 119 30.13 -12.69 -18.06
C LYS A 119 30.95 -11.42 -18.31
N ASP A 120 30.31 -10.33 -18.69
CA ASP A 120 30.98 -9.04 -18.87
C ASP A 120 31.39 -8.43 -17.55
N ILE A 121 32.68 -8.46 -17.23
CA ILE A 121 33.28 -7.99 -15.99
C ILE A 121 32.96 -6.50 -15.73
N LYS A 122 32.80 -5.69 -16.78
CA LYS A 122 32.47 -4.26 -16.64
C LYS A 122 31.16 -4.03 -15.92
N LYS A 123 30.21 -4.95 -16.05
CA LYS A 123 28.93 -4.87 -15.31
C LYS A 123 29.10 -5.12 -13.82
N LEU A 124 30.02 -6.00 -13.44
CA LEU A 124 30.40 -6.18 -12.03
C LEU A 124 31.14 -4.98 -11.47
N GLU A 125 32.05 -4.39 -12.25
CA GLU A 125 32.75 -3.16 -11.86
C GLU A 125 31.75 -2.00 -11.66
N ASP A 126 30.76 -1.90 -12.54
CA ASP A 126 29.70 -0.89 -12.40
C ASP A 126 28.87 -1.13 -11.14
N LEU A 127 28.46 -2.38 -10.85
CA LEU A 127 27.79 -2.73 -9.60
C LEU A 127 28.63 -2.44 -8.36
N ALA A 128 29.91 -2.77 -8.38
CA ALA A 128 30.81 -2.51 -7.26
C ALA A 128 30.96 -1.02 -6.95
N ASN A 129 30.88 -0.15 -7.96
CA ASN A 129 31.02 1.28 -7.81
C ASN A 129 29.68 2.01 -7.58
N ASN A 130 28.65 1.63 -8.34
CA ASN A 130 27.42 2.41 -8.52
C ASN A 130 26.13 1.69 -8.07
N ALA A 131 26.21 0.47 -7.48
CA ALA A 131 25.01 -0.21 -7.01
C ALA A 131 24.20 0.66 -6.04
N HIS A 132 22.88 0.62 -6.18
CA HIS A 132 21.94 1.35 -5.32
C HIS A 132 21.85 0.73 -3.92
N THR A 133 22.10 -0.59 -3.82
CA THR A 133 22.02 -1.34 -2.57
C THR A 133 23.39 -1.88 -2.18
N ARG A 134 23.66 -1.86 -0.88
CA ARG A 134 24.91 -2.31 -0.33
C ARG A 134 25.15 -3.79 -0.59
N ASP A 135 24.10 -4.60 -0.54
CA ASP A 135 24.19 -6.05 -0.69
C ASP A 135 24.71 -6.43 -2.08
N PHE A 136 24.22 -5.77 -3.15
CA PHE A 136 24.71 -6.01 -4.51
C PHE A 136 26.10 -5.45 -4.73
N LYS A 137 26.46 -4.36 -4.05
CA LYS A 137 27.82 -3.84 -4.09
C LYS A 137 28.80 -4.84 -3.49
N ASP A 138 28.52 -5.33 -2.29
CA ASP A 138 29.38 -6.28 -1.59
C ASP A 138 29.47 -7.61 -2.39
N LEU A 139 28.36 -8.06 -2.96
CA LEU A 139 28.32 -9.23 -3.84
C LEU A 139 29.20 -9.06 -5.07
N ALA A 140 29.16 -7.92 -5.74
CA ALA A 140 29.98 -7.62 -6.90
C ALA A 140 31.49 -7.60 -6.54
N ILE A 141 31.84 -7.01 -5.40
CA ILE A 141 33.22 -6.98 -4.89
C ILE A 141 33.74 -8.42 -4.65
N ILE A 142 32.93 -9.27 -4.01
CA ILE A 142 33.31 -10.67 -3.75
C ILE A 142 33.52 -11.43 -5.06
N HIS A 143 32.64 -11.24 -6.04
CA HIS A 143 32.80 -11.88 -7.36
C HIS A 143 34.05 -11.39 -8.12
N LEU A 144 34.33 -10.07 -8.07
CA LEU A 144 35.55 -9.51 -8.67
C LEU A 144 36.82 -10.05 -8.01
N ALA A 145 36.82 -10.16 -6.68
CA ALA A 145 37.94 -10.71 -5.92
C ALA A 145 38.18 -12.19 -6.29
N SER A 146 37.11 -12.98 -6.44
CA SER A 146 37.22 -14.39 -6.86
C SER A 146 37.83 -14.51 -8.25
N ILE A 147 37.36 -13.73 -9.23
CA ILE A 147 37.88 -13.75 -10.60
C ILE A 147 39.36 -13.36 -10.65
N ASN A 148 39.79 -12.37 -9.86
CA ASN A 148 41.18 -11.92 -9.79
C ASN A 148 42.04 -12.95 -9.06
N GLY A 149 41.54 -13.59 -8.01
CA GLY A 149 42.25 -14.65 -7.29
C GLY A 149 42.54 -15.88 -8.18
N ASP A 150 41.57 -16.27 -8.99
CA ASP A 150 41.74 -17.38 -9.97
C ASP A 150 42.81 -17.05 -11.01
N LYS A 151 42.89 -15.80 -11.48
CA LYS A 151 43.91 -15.35 -12.42
C LYS A 151 45.32 -15.36 -11.80
N MET A 152 45.45 -14.90 -10.59
CA MET A 152 46.73 -14.91 -9.88
C MET A 152 47.22 -16.35 -9.61
N SER A 153 46.33 -17.28 -9.24
CA SER A 153 46.68 -18.69 -9.05
C SER A 153 47.09 -19.39 -10.32
N SER A 154 46.61 -18.96 -11.50
CA SER A 154 46.95 -19.55 -12.79
C SER A 154 48.24 -18.99 -13.41
N GLU A 155 48.72 -17.81 -12.97
CA GLU A 155 49.98 -17.23 -13.43
C GLU A 155 51.19 -17.69 -12.56
N GLU A 156 50.95 -18.27 -11.41
CA GLU A 156 51.99 -18.82 -10.52
C GLU A 156 52.29 -20.32 -10.77
N LEU A 157 51.57 -20.97 -11.65
CA LEU A 157 51.76 -22.38 -12.08
C LEU A 157 52.44 -22.46 -13.45
#